data_8dcbf551cfaf1d00b5e0735006304583
#
_entry.id   8dcbf551cfaf1d00b5e0735006304583
#
_cell.length_a   1.000
_cell.length_b   1.000
_cell.length_c   1.000
_cell.angle_alpha   90.00
_cell.angle_beta   90.00
_cell.angle_gamma   90.00
#
_symmetry.space_group_name_H-M   'P 1'
#
loop_
_entity.id
_entity.type
_entity.pdbx_description
1 polymer ?
#
loop_
_entity_poly.entity_id
_entity_poly.type
_entity_poly.pdbx_seq_one_letter_code
_entity_poly.pdbx_strand_id
1 'polypeptide(L)'
;MKDKYLFDLVKFFVLLLDIFTALSSLEYYSFMSDAKIRAAEKALNYLKPKINSKSILGIGTGSTVNCFIELLRPCPTLIKGAVSSSDASTKLLGDIGIDVFNLNDVDEVEFYIDGADEIADDLSLMKGGGGAHTQEKIIATASKNFLCIADQSKIVSKLGSFPIPVEVLSQARSFVARKLMALGGIAKLRHNFITDQGNEILDLTGMTIDDPVSLETKINSIPGVVDNGIFGLRKADQIFIG
;
A
#
# COMPACT_ATOMS: atom_id res chain seq x y z
N MET A 1 20.36 -49.97 8.89
CA MET A 1 18.95 -49.93 8.42
C MET A 1 18.14 -48.78 8.99
N LYS A 2 18.23 -48.43 10.28
CA LYS A 2 17.46 -47.35 10.90
C LYS A 2 17.76 -45.97 10.32
N ASP A 3 18.99 -45.66 9.98
CA ASP A 3 19.39 -44.32 9.46
C ASP A 3 18.88 -44.03 8.05
N LYS A 4 18.73 -45.09 7.20
CA LYS A 4 18.16 -44.92 5.87
C LYS A 4 16.66 -44.59 5.91
N TYR A 5 15.91 -45.22 6.82
CA TYR A 5 14.48 -44.92 7.00
C TYR A 5 14.23 -43.51 7.53
N LEU A 6 15.09 -43.02 8.43
CA LEU A 6 14.99 -41.65 8.97
C LEU A 6 15.29 -40.61 7.87
N PHE A 7 16.29 -40.89 7.03
CA PHE A 7 16.65 -39.99 5.92
C PHE A 7 15.56 -39.91 4.85
N ASP A 8 14.94 -41.05 4.50
CA ASP A 8 13.84 -41.11 3.54
C ASP A 8 12.58 -40.46 4.10
N LEU A 9 12.32 -40.56 5.42
CA LEU A 9 11.21 -39.87 6.10
C LEU A 9 11.39 -38.37 6.11
N VAL A 10 12.59 -37.87 6.37
CA VAL A 10 12.91 -36.42 6.33
C VAL A 10 12.73 -35.87 4.91
N LYS A 11 13.22 -36.57 3.88
CA LYS A 11 13.00 -36.18 2.49
C LYS A 11 11.52 -36.15 2.11
N PHE A 12 10.73 -37.09 2.59
CA PHE A 12 9.30 -37.14 2.35
C PHE A 12 8.58 -35.97 3.02
N PHE A 13 8.97 -35.60 4.25
CA PHE A 13 8.42 -34.43 4.95
C PHE A 13 8.80 -33.10 4.28
N VAL A 14 10.04 -32.96 3.80
CA VAL A 14 10.49 -31.79 3.05
C VAL A 14 9.68 -31.65 1.74
N LEU A 15 9.53 -32.76 0.98
CA LEU A 15 8.73 -32.77 -0.24
C LEU A 15 7.24 -32.43 0.02
N LEU A 16 6.67 -32.93 1.11
CA LEU A 16 5.31 -32.58 1.55
C LEU A 16 5.18 -31.10 1.92
N LEU A 17 6.18 -30.54 2.59
CA LEU A 17 6.20 -29.11 2.92
C LEU A 17 6.27 -28.24 1.65
N ASP A 18 7.11 -28.64 0.68
CA ASP A 18 7.24 -27.95 -0.61
C ASP A 18 5.94 -28.05 -1.43
N ILE A 19 5.27 -29.19 -1.43
CA ILE A 19 3.96 -29.36 -2.08
C ILE A 19 2.89 -28.55 -1.36
N PHE A 20 2.89 -28.50 -0.03
CA PHE A 20 1.91 -27.73 0.75
C PHE A 20 2.11 -26.22 0.57
N THR A 21 3.37 -25.74 0.50
CA THR A 21 3.68 -24.34 0.17
C THR A 21 3.33 -24.00 -1.27
N ALA A 22 3.55 -24.91 -2.22
CA ALA A 22 3.15 -24.73 -3.62
C ALA A 22 1.62 -24.72 -3.79
N LEU A 23 0.89 -25.60 -3.08
CA LEU A 23 -0.59 -25.63 -3.11
C LEU A 23 -1.19 -24.39 -2.45
N SER A 24 -0.65 -23.95 -1.31
CA SER A 24 -1.11 -22.72 -0.66
C SER A 24 -0.83 -21.48 -1.51
N SER A 25 0.28 -21.46 -2.25
CA SER A 25 0.55 -20.39 -3.21
C SER A 25 -0.41 -20.42 -4.41
N LEU A 26 -0.76 -21.60 -4.94
CA LEU A 26 -1.71 -21.76 -6.03
C LEU A 26 -3.14 -21.34 -5.63
N GLU A 27 -3.58 -21.68 -4.42
CA GLU A 27 -4.87 -21.20 -3.88
C GLU A 27 -4.87 -19.70 -3.63
N TYR A 28 -3.76 -19.13 -3.16
CA TYR A 28 -3.59 -17.68 -2.99
C TYR A 28 -3.61 -16.94 -4.33
N TYR A 29 -2.95 -17.48 -5.38
CA TYR A 29 -3.01 -16.92 -6.74
C TYR A 29 -4.40 -17.01 -7.37
N SER A 30 -5.19 -18.04 -7.07
CA SER A 30 -6.58 -18.15 -7.58
C SER A 30 -7.54 -17.11 -6.98
N PHE A 31 -7.18 -16.50 -5.85
CA PHE A 31 -7.97 -15.47 -5.18
C PHE A 31 -7.63 -14.03 -5.64
N MET A 32 -6.51 -13.84 -6.36
CA MET A 32 -6.08 -12.54 -6.88
C MET A 32 -6.64 -12.34 -8.29
N SER A 33 -7.31 -11.22 -8.54
CA SER A 33 -7.80 -10.93 -9.89
C SER A 33 -6.61 -10.81 -10.86
N ASP A 34 -6.70 -11.44 -12.04
CA ASP A 34 -5.67 -11.37 -13.10
C ASP A 34 -5.23 -9.92 -13.41
N ALA A 35 -6.13 -8.96 -13.27
CA ALA A 35 -5.84 -7.54 -13.48
C ALA A 35 -4.81 -6.99 -12.49
N LYS A 36 -4.90 -7.36 -11.19
CA LYS A 36 -3.93 -6.90 -10.18
C LYS A 36 -2.55 -7.48 -10.42
N ILE A 37 -2.49 -8.76 -10.82
CA ILE A 37 -1.22 -9.41 -11.16
C ILE A 37 -0.60 -8.72 -12.38
N ARG A 38 -1.38 -8.47 -13.45
CA ARG A 38 -0.87 -7.77 -14.65
C ARG A 38 -0.37 -6.35 -14.33
N ALA A 39 -1.05 -5.60 -13.45
CA ALA A 39 -0.58 -4.28 -13.03
C ALA A 39 0.79 -4.37 -12.33
N ALA A 40 0.92 -5.30 -11.39
CA ALA A 40 2.16 -5.57 -10.67
C ALA A 40 3.29 -6.03 -11.60
N GLU A 41 3.02 -6.91 -12.56
CA GLU A 41 3.98 -7.36 -13.57
C GLU A 41 4.49 -6.22 -14.45
N LYS A 42 3.58 -5.33 -14.92
CA LYS A 42 3.95 -4.14 -15.69
C LYS A 42 4.89 -3.24 -14.90
N ALA A 43 4.59 -2.99 -13.62
CA ALA A 43 5.44 -2.19 -12.75
C ALA A 43 6.81 -2.85 -12.51
N LEU A 44 6.85 -4.16 -12.22
CA LEU A 44 8.10 -4.89 -12.03
C LEU A 44 8.96 -4.90 -13.31
N ASN A 45 8.35 -5.10 -14.48
CA ASN A 45 9.08 -5.06 -15.74
C ASN A 45 9.65 -3.66 -16.06
N TYR A 46 8.95 -2.60 -15.67
CA TYR A 46 9.46 -1.22 -15.74
C TYR A 46 10.63 -0.99 -14.79
N LEU A 47 10.60 -1.59 -13.60
CA LEU A 47 11.60 -1.42 -12.56
C LEU A 47 12.88 -2.24 -12.82
N LYS A 48 12.77 -3.48 -13.31
CA LYS A 48 13.91 -4.40 -13.48
C LYS A 48 15.17 -3.79 -14.09
N PRO A 49 15.12 -2.98 -15.17
CA PRO A 49 16.32 -2.35 -15.75
C PRO A 49 16.83 -1.15 -14.94
N LYS A 50 16.13 -0.70 -13.91
CA LYS A 50 16.40 0.53 -13.14
C LYS A 50 16.86 0.28 -11.71
N ILE A 51 16.65 -0.94 -11.19
CA ILE A 51 16.97 -1.34 -9.82
C ILE A 51 18.08 -2.38 -9.80
N ASN A 52 18.72 -2.54 -8.67
CA ASN A 52 19.79 -3.51 -8.45
C ASN A 52 19.88 -3.88 -6.97
N SER A 53 20.79 -4.80 -6.61
CA SER A 53 20.99 -5.31 -5.24
C SER A 53 21.39 -4.27 -4.19
N LYS A 54 21.53 -2.99 -4.55
CA LYS A 54 21.74 -1.87 -3.62
C LYS A 54 20.51 -0.98 -3.48
N SER A 55 19.51 -1.15 -4.35
CA SER A 55 18.29 -0.34 -4.35
C SER A 55 17.41 -0.66 -3.15
N ILE A 56 16.83 0.37 -2.54
CA ILE A 56 15.78 0.27 -1.53
C ILE A 56 14.50 0.79 -2.15
N LEU A 57 13.44 -0.04 -2.12
CA LEU A 57 12.12 0.32 -2.63
C LEU A 57 11.19 0.74 -1.49
N GLY A 58 10.34 1.72 -1.73
CA GLY A 58 9.17 1.96 -0.93
C GLY A 58 8.04 1.02 -1.37
N ILE A 59 7.43 0.32 -0.43
CA ILE A 59 6.36 -0.63 -0.68
C ILE A 59 5.12 -0.22 0.10
N GLY A 60 4.04 -0.01 -0.65
CA GLY A 60 2.74 0.38 -0.14
C GLY A 60 1.94 -0.75 0.50
N THR A 61 0.62 -0.58 0.50
CA THR A 61 -0.31 -1.50 1.18
C THR A 61 -1.50 -1.85 0.28
N GLY A 62 -1.97 -3.09 0.40
CA GLY A 62 -3.19 -3.56 -0.27
C GLY A 62 -3.00 -4.70 -1.25
N SER A 63 -4.11 -5.26 -1.72
CA SER A 63 -4.11 -6.51 -2.49
C SER A 63 -3.32 -6.46 -3.80
N THR A 64 -3.25 -5.31 -4.49
CA THR A 64 -2.43 -5.16 -5.69
C THR A 64 -0.93 -5.09 -5.34
N VAL A 65 -0.60 -4.44 -4.22
CA VAL A 65 0.78 -4.42 -3.70
C VAL A 65 1.22 -5.81 -3.25
N ASN A 66 0.32 -6.60 -2.66
CA ASN A 66 0.62 -7.99 -2.30
C ASN A 66 1.00 -8.81 -3.53
N CYS A 67 0.34 -8.60 -4.70
CA CYS A 67 0.77 -9.21 -5.97
C CYS A 67 2.20 -8.81 -6.33
N PHE A 68 2.54 -7.53 -6.17
CA PHE A 68 3.89 -7.04 -6.46
C PHE A 68 4.94 -7.67 -5.53
N ILE A 69 4.65 -7.78 -4.23
CA ILE A 69 5.54 -8.43 -3.26
C ILE A 69 5.77 -9.89 -3.66
N GLU A 70 4.71 -10.62 -4.01
CA GLU A 70 4.84 -12.02 -4.43
C GLU A 70 5.68 -12.20 -5.70
N LEU A 71 5.63 -11.25 -6.64
CA LEU A 71 6.49 -11.26 -7.83
C LEU A 71 7.98 -11.06 -7.52
N LEU A 72 8.33 -10.54 -6.35
CA LEU A 72 9.72 -10.44 -5.87
C LEU A 72 10.22 -11.75 -5.24
N ARG A 73 9.34 -12.67 -4.81
CA ARG A 73 9.68 -13.94 -4.12
C ARG A 73 10.73 -14.79 -4.86
N PRO A 74 10.71 -14.94 -6.20
CA PRO A 74 11.72 -15.75 -6.91
C PRO A 74 13.12 -15.14 -6.90
N CYS A 75 13.24 -13.84 -6.65
CA CYS A 75 14.50 -13.10 -6.69
C CYS A 75 14.56 -12.01 -5.59
N PRO A 76 14.54 -12.39 -4.29
CA PRO A 76 14.52 -11.39 -3.21
C PRO A 76 15.80 -10.53 -3.18
N THR A 77 16.91 -11.06 -3.71
CA THR A 77 18.21 -10.34 -3.83
C THR A 77 18.25 -9.34 -4.99
N LEU A 78 17.17 -9.16 -5.75
CA LEU A 78 17.05 -8.14 -6.80
C LEU A 78 17.21 -6.72 -6.23
N ILE A 79 16.84 -6.53 -4.97
CA ILE A 79 16.95 -5.28 -4.22
C ILE A 79 17.69 -5.51 -2.90
N LYS A 80 18.21 -4.44 -2.31
CA LYS A 80 18.82 -4.49 -0.97
C LYS A 80 17.75 -4.72 0.11
N GLY A 81 16.57 -4.12 -0.07
CA GLY A 81 15.47 -4.21 0.86
C GLY A 81 14.39 -3.18 0.58
N ALA A 82 13.47 -2.98 1.51
CA ALA A 82 12.33 -2.09 1.34
C ALA A 82 12.09 -1.20 2.56
N VAL A 83 11.37 -0.08 2.34
CA VAL A 83 10.67 0.69 3.37
C VAL A 83 9.18 0.42 3.18
N SER A 84 8.50 -0.04 4.22
CA SER A 84 7.09 -0.47 4.16
C SER A 84 6.16 0.56 4.75
N SER A 85 4.96 0.69 4.17
CA SER A 85 3.93 1.60 4.65
C SER A 85 2.99 1.00 5.71
N SER A 86 3.09 -0.31 6.01
CA SER A 86 2.23 -0.97 7.01
C SER A 86 2.87 -2.22 7.60
N ASP A 87 2.40 -2.61 8.79
CA ASP A 87 2.81 -3.85 9.44
C ASP A 87 2.48 -5.08 8.57
N ALA A 88 1.35 -5.06 7.86
CA ALA A 88 0.95 -6.14 6.96
C ALA A 88 1.95 -6.33 5.80
N SER A 89 2.36 -5.26 5.13
CA SER A 89 3.35 -5.31 4.05
C SER A 89 4.74 -5.66 4.58
N THR A 90 5.11 -5.15 5.78
CA THR A 90 6.36 -5.52 6.47
C THR A 90 6.46 -7.02 6.68
N LYS A 91 5.37 -7.63 7.17
CA LYS A 91 5.32 -9.07 7.38
C LYS A 91 5.49 -9.85 6.07
N LEU A 92 4.75 -9.47 5.01
CA LEU A 92 4.83 -10.15 3.71
C LEU A 92 6.24 -10.05 3.09
N LEU A 93 6.91 -8.91 3.20
CA LEU A 93 8.29 -8.74 2.75
C LEU A 93 9.25 -9.65 3.51
N GLY A 94 9.12 -9.72 4.84
CA GLY A 94 9.91 -10.62 5.68
C GLY A 94 9.68 -12.09 5.33
N ASP A 95 8.43 -12.50 5.07
CA ASP A 95 8.05 -13.88 4.70
C ASP A 95 8.69 -14.33 3.36
N ILE A 96 9.12 -13.39 2.51
CA ILE A 96 9.86 -13.68 1.25
C ILE A 96 11.36 -13.39 1.34
N GLY A 97 11.86 -13.03 2.53
CA GLY A 97 13.30 -12.82 2.78
C GLY A 97 13.83 -11.46 2.31
N ILE A 98 12.97 -10.44 2.21
CA ILE A 98 13.37 -9.07 1.94
C ILE A 98 13.49 -8.30 3.26
N ASP A 99 14.64 -7.68 3.52
CA ASP A 99 14.87 -6.84 4.68
C ASP A 99 14.01 -5.57 4.61
N VAL A 100 13.38 -5.21 5.74
CA VAL A 100 12.60 -3.98 5.86
C VAL A 100 13.34 -2.99 6.75
N PHE A 101 13.60 -1.82 6.21
CA PHE A 101 14.31 -0.72 6.86
C PHE A 101 13.33 0.35 7.36
N ASN A 102 13.72 1.04 8.43
CA ASN A 102 13.03 2.27 8.81
C ASN A 102 13.42 3.39 7.82
N LEU A 103 12.46 4.25 7.47
CA LEU A 103 12.72 5.38 6.56
C LEU A 103 13.82 6.31 7.09
N ASN A 104 13.97 6.42 8.42
CA ASN A 104 15.03 7.24 9.04
C ASN A 104 16.45 6.66 8.87
N ASP A 105 16.56 5.37 8.51
CA ASP A 105 17.82 4.65 8.42
C ASP A 105 18.28 4.45 6.96
N VAL A 106 17.58 5.06 6.01
CA VAL A 106 17.88 4.97 4.58
C VAL A 106 18.15 6.36 4.00
N ASP A 107 19.17 6.45 3.14
CA ASP A 107 19.55 7.72 2.50
C ASP A 107 18.58 8.11 1.38
N GLU A 108 17.99 7.13 0.70
CA GLU A 108 17.16 7.34 -0.49
C GLU A 108 16.18 6.20 -0.72
N VAL A 109 14.96 6.57 -1.13
CA VAL A 109 13.97 5.67 -1.72
C VAL A 109 13.75 6.13 -3.16
N GLU A 110 14.27 5.38 -4.14
CA GLU A 110 14.21 5.79 -5.54
C GLU A 110 12.82 5.59 -6.15
N PHE A 111 12.18 4.46 -5.82
CA PHE A 111 10.83 4.12 -6.29
C PHE A 111 9.95 3.70 -5.12
N TYR A 112 8.75 4.25 -5.08
CA TYR A 112 7.66 3.81 -4.22
C TYR A 112 6.56 3.17 -5.06
N ILE A 113 6.13 1.97 -4.70
CA ILE A 113 5.12 1.21 -5.43
C ILE A 113 3.91 1.03 -4.53
N ASP A 114 2.73 1.52 -4.95
CA ASP A 114 1.51 1.42 -4.15
C ASP A 114 0.25 1.35 -5.01
N GLY A 115 -0.87 0.97 -4.38
CA GLY A 115 -2.20 0.99 -4.97
C GLY A 115 -2.93 2.31 -4.76
N ALA A 116 -4.16 2.38 -5.29
CA ALA A 116 -5.10 3.45 -5.01
C ALA A 116 -6.54 2.92 -4.92
N ASP A 117 -7.39 3.63 -4.18
CA ASP A 117 -8.83 3.38 -4.13
C ASP A 117 -9.54 4.07 -5.30
N GLU A 118 -9.06 5.27 -5.69
CA GLU A 118 -9.47 5.99 -6.91
C GLU A 118 -8.26 6.67 -7.56
N ILE A 119 -8.29 6.79 -8.89
CA ILE A 119 -7.28 7.47 -9.72
C ILE A 119 -8.04 8.41 -10.67
N ALA A 120 -7.88 9.71 -10.50
CA ALA A 120 -8.52 10.71 -11.36
C ALA A 120 -7.70 11.01 -12.63
N ASP A 121 -8.33 11.63 -13.63
CA ASP A 121 -7.71 11.97 -14.92
C ASP A 121 -6.48 12.87 -14.78
N ASP A 122 -6.43 13.70 -13.72
CA ASP A 122 -5.31 14.58 -13.41
C ASP A 122 -4.18 13.89 -12.60
N LEU A 123 -4.26 12.57 -12.42
CA LEU A 123 -3.36 11.70 -11.65
C LEU A 123 -3.41 11.93 -10.13
N SER A 124 -4.37 12.69 -9.62
CA SER A 124 -4.67 12.72 -8.19
C SER A 124 -5.24 11.37 -7.76
N LEU A 125 -4.92 10.94 -6.54
CA LEU A 125 -5.36 9.64 -6.02
C LEU A 125 -6.20 9.81 -4.76
N MET A 126 -7.12 8.88 -4.55
CA MET A 126 -7.72 8.59 -3.26
C MET A 126 -7.12 7.31 -2.72
N LYS A 127 -6.65 7.33 -1.48
CA LYS A 127 -6.01 6.20 -0.81
C LYS A 127 -6.50 6.09 0.63
N GLY A 128 -6.13 5.01 1.29
CA GLY A 128 -6.43 4.82 2.71
C GLY A 128 -7.62 3.92 3.00
N GLY A 129 -8.11 3.15 2.03
CA GLY A 129 -9.09 2.08 2.29
C GLY A 129 -8.59 1.09 3.33
N GLY A 130 -7.30 0.75 3.31
CA GLY A 130 -6.61 -0.06 4.32
C GLY A 130 -6.18 0.71 5.57
N GLY A 131 -6.32 2.04 5.61
CA GLY A 131 -5.98 2.87 6.78
C GLY A 131 -4.50 3.21 6.94
N ALA A 132 -3.65 2.95 5.94
CA ALA A 132 -2.20 3.19 6.00
C ALA A 132 -1.77 4.51 5.31
N HIS A 133 -2.74 5.34 4.89
CA HIS A 133 -2.50 6.50 4.00
C HIS A 133 -1.48 7.51 4.54
N THR A 134 -1.39 7.69 5.85
CA THR A 134 -0.39 8.58 6.46
C THR A 134 1.02 8.09 6.17
N GLN A 135 1.32 6.82 6.48
CA GLN A 135 2.63 6.24 6.21
C GLN A 135 2.89 6.13 4.70
N GLU A 136 1.86 5.80 3.92
CA GLU A 136 1.93 5.78 2.46
C GLU A 136 2.33 7.14 1.90
N LYS A 137 1.74 8.23 2.38
CA LYS A 137 2.03 9.59 1.92
C LYS A 137 3.44 10.03 2.33
N ILE A 138 3.88 9.67 3.53
CA ILE A 138 5.25 9.94 3.99
C ILE A 138 6.26 9.30 3.02
N ILE A 139 6.11 8.00 2.73
CA ILE A 139 7.03 7.29 1.86
C ILE A 139 6.94 7.79 0.41
N ALA A 140 5.72 8.04 -0.11
CA ALA A 140 5.53 8.60 -1.44
C ALA A 140 6.23 9.96 -1.59
N THR A 141 6.16 10.81 -0.55
CA THR A 141 6.80 12.13 -0.56
C THR A 141 8.32 12.03 -0.45
N ALA A 142 8.83 11.09 0.34
CA ALA A 142 10.24 10.83 0.49
C ALA A 142 10.88 10.15 -0.74
N SER A 143 10.05 9.57 -1.63
CA SER A 143 10.52 8.84 -2.80
C SER A 143 10.68 9.73 -4.02
N LYS A 144 11.70 9.45 -4.86
CA LYS A 144 11.90 10.19 -6.12
C LYS A 144 10.78 9.92 -7.12
N ASN A 145 10.33 8.66 -7.22
CA ASN A 145 9.32 8.23 -8.16
C ASN A 145 8.22 7.45 -7.43
N PHE A 146 6.98 7.83 -7.64
CA PHE A 146 5.81 7.10 -7.14
C PHE A 146 5.11 6.39 -8.30
N LEU A 147 5.09 5.05 -8.26
CA LEU A 147 4.44 4.17 -9.23
C LEU A 147 3.12 3.66 -8.64
N CYS A 148 2.01 4.04 -9.24
CA CYS A 148 0.71 3.52 -8.83
C CYS A 148 0.35 2.28 -9.66
N ILE A 149 -0.04 1.21 -8.98
CA ILE A 149 -0.49 -0.05 -9.59
C ILE A 149 -1.95 -0.33 -9.24
N ALA A 150 -2.80 -0.51 -10.24
CA ALA A 150 -4.23 -0.69 -10.02
C ALA A 150 -4.89 -1.50 -11.12
N ASP A 151 -6.11 -1.96 -10.86
CA ASP A 151 -7.01 -2.45 -11.89
C ASP A 151 -7.86 -1.31 -12.48
N GLN A 152 -8.48 -1.56 -13.64
CA GLN A 152 -9.26 -0.57 -14.38
C GLN A 152 -10.44 0.03 -13.58
N SER A 153 -10.97 -0.70 -12.58
CA SER A 153 -12.11 -0.22 -11.78
C SER A 153 -11.76 0.98 -10.88
N LYS A 154 -10.46 1.28 -10.71
CA LYS A 154 -9.97 2.38 -9.89
C LYS A 154 -9.92 3.71 -10.64
N ILE A 155 -10.04 3.70 -11.96
CA ILE A 155 -10.05 4.92 -12.78
C ILE A 155 -11.40 5.62 -12.64
N VAL A 156 -11.36 6.88 -12.28
CA VAL A 156 -12.54 7.75 -12.13
C VAL A 156 -12.29 9.08 -12.82
N SER A 157 -13.35 9.75 -13.28
CA SER A 157 -13.23 11.10 -13.84
C SER A 157 -12.89 12.16 -12.76
N LYS A 158 -13.40 11.95 -11.53
CA LYS A 158 -13.13 12.80 -10.35
C LYS A 158 -13.09 11.94 -9.10
N LEU A 159 -12.25 12.33 -8.14
CA LEU A 159 -12.22 11.71 -6.81
C LEU A 159 -13.51 11.98 -6.03
N GLY A 160 -13.85 11.10 -5.09
CA GLY A 160 -14.92 11.31 -4.10
C GLY A 160 -16.06 10.30 -4.15
N SER A 161 -16.05 9.32 -5.04
CA SER A 161 -16.93 8.15 -4.94
C SER A 161 -16.51 7.27 -3.76
N PHE A 162 -15.20 7.12 -3.55
CA PHE A 162 -14.65 6.53 -2.35
C PHE A 162 -14.60 7.57 -1.21
N PRO A 163 -14.91 7.18 0.05
CA PRO A 163 -14.79 8.07 1.20
C PRO A 163 -13.36 8.63 1.32
N ILE A 164 -13.20 9.86 1.78
CA ILE A 164 -11.90 10.43 2.14
C ILE A 164 -11.55 9.94 3.55
N PRO A 165 -10.57 9.06 3.73
CA PRO A 165 -10.10 8.70 5.07
C PRO A 165 -9.32 9.86 5.67
N VAL A 166 -9.61 10.23 6.90
CA VAL A 166 -8.90 11.27 7.65
C VAL A 166 -8.41 10.67 8.96
N GLU A 167 -7.10 10.51 9.09
CA GLU A 167 -6.49 10.04 10.32
C GLU A 167 -6.44 11.16 11.34
N VAL A 168 -6.90 10.88 12.55
CA VAL A 168 -7.09 11.87 13.60
C VAL A 168 -6.60 11.37 14.95
N LEU A 169 -6.02 12.26 15.73
CA LEU A 169 -5.77 11.98 17.14
C LEU A 169 -7.10 11.70 17.86
N SER A 170 -7.18 10.59 18.60
CA SER A 170 -8.41 10.16 19.30
C SER A 170 -9.04 11.26 20.17
N GLN A 171 -8.21 12.09 20.82
CA GLN A 171 -8.65 13.21 21.63
C GLN A 171 -9.33 14.33 20.83
N ALA A 172 -9.01 14.45 19.53
CA ALA A 172 -9.54 15.50 18.65
C ALA A 172 -10.73 15.01 17.80
N ARG A 173 -11.04 13.73 17.78
CA ARG A 173 -12.02 13.08 16.89
C ARG A 173 -13.31 13.88 16.71
N SER A 174 -14.01 14.17 17.80
CA SER A 174 -15.31 14.88 17.72
C SER A 174 -15.19 16.33 17.25
N PHE A 175 -14.08 17.00 17.59
CA PHE A 175 -13.78 18.33 17.10
C PHE A 175 -13.51 18.33 15.61
N VAL A 176 -12.63 17.44 15.15
CA VAL A 176 -12.29 17.27 13.72
C VAL A 176 -13.52 16.88 12.92
N ALA A 177 -14.34 15.92 13.40
CA ALA A 177 -15.59 15.54 12.73
C ALA A 177 -16.50 16.73 12.45
N ARG A 178 -16.70 17.63 13.43
CA ARG A 178 -17.49 18.86 13.23
C ARG A 178 -16.85 19.81 12.20
N LYS A 179 -15.52 19.92 12.18
CA LYS A 179 -14.80 20.74 11.19
C LYS A 179 -14.93 20.19 9.78
N LEU A 180 -14.81 18.86 9.63
CA LEU A 180 -15.00 18.19 8.34
C LEU A 180 -16.45 18.34 7.83
N MET A 181 -17.44 18.19 8.70
CA MET A 181 -18.85 18.43 8.32
C MET A 181 -19.10 19.89 7.91
N ALA A 182 -18.41 20.85 8.49
CA ALA A 182 -18.50 22.25 8.08
C ALA A 182 -17.90 22.51 6.67
N LEU A 183 -17.08 21.59 6.13
CA LEU A 183 -16.63 21.61 4.74
C LEU A 183 -17.67 21.06 3.75
N GLY A 184 -18.80 20.52 4.24
CA GLY A 184 -19.92 20.05 3.44
C GLY A 184 -20.09 18.53 3.37
N GLY A 185 -19.22 17.74 4.02
CA GLY A 185 -19.29 16.29 4.01
C GLY A 185 -19.98 15.68 5.25
N ILE A 186 -20.05 14.35 5.28
CA ILE A 186 -20.54 13.55 6.41
C ILE A 186 -19.35 12.73 6.93
N ALA A 187 -18.87 13.08 8.12
CA ALA A 187 -17.76 12.39 8.78
C ALA A 187 -18.28 11.25 9.66
N LYS A 188 -17.80 10.03 9.43
CA LYS A 188 -18.14 8.83 10.22
C LYS A 188 -16.89 8.19 10.76
N LEU A 189 -16.91 7.82 12.05
CA LEU A 189 -15.82 7.02 12.62
C LEU A 189 -15.75 5.65 11.94
N ARG A 190 -14.53 5.24 11.55
CA ARG A 190 -14.25 3.87 11.10
C ARG A 190 -14.23 2.96 12.33
N HIS A 191 -15.33 2.24 12.53
CA HIS A 191 -15.50 1.41 13.73
C HIS A 191 -14.51 0.24 13.77
N ASN A 192 -14.06 -0.11 14.98
CA ASN A 192 -13.15 -1.24 15.25
C ASN A 192 -11.85 -1.19 14.44
N PHE A 193 -11.37 0.01 14.16
CA PHE A 193 -10.15 0.24 13.41
C PHE A 193 -9.26 1.26 14.13
N ILE A 194 -7.99 0.88 14.29
CA ILE A 194 -6.91 1.75 14.79
C ILE A 194 -5.78 1.63 13.78
N THR A 195 -5.16 2.74 13.39
CA THR A 195 -4.01 2.75 12.48
C THR A 195 -2.78 2.14 13.14
N ASP A 196 -1.78 1.73 12.35
CA ASP A 196 -0.49 1.24 12.87
C ASP A 196 0.21 2.30 13.75
N GLN A 197 -0.14 3.59 13.59
CA GLN A 197 0.33 4.71 14.42
C GLN A 197 -0.49 4.92 15.70
N GLY A 198 -1.53 4.11 15.94
CA GLY A 198 -2.37 4.17 17.13
C GLY A 198 -3.47 5.22 17.08
N ASN A 199 -3.82 5.74 15.91
CA ASN A 199 -4.83 6.77 15.72
C ASN A 199 -6.16 6.20 15.19
N GLU A 200 -7.21 7.03 15.18
CA GLU A 200 -8.53 6.73 14.62
C GLU A 200 -8.69 7.30 13.21
N ILE A 201 -9.64 6.76 12.44
CA ILE A 201 -9.99 7.29 11.11
C ILE A 201 -11.43 7.78 11.09
N LEU A 202 -11.62 8.97 10.55
CA LEU A 202 -12.92 9.49 10.13
C LEU A 202 -13.04 9.35 8.61
N ASP A 203 -14.02 8.56 8.16
CA ASP A 203 -14.36 8.46 6.73
C ASP A 203 -15.32 9.59 6.36
N LEU A 204 -14.88 10.52 5.50
CA LEU A 204 -15.64 11.68 5.05
C LEU A 204 -16.28 11.39 3.70
N THR A 205 -17.61 11.45 3.62
CA THR A 205 -18.41 11.16 2.40
C THR A 205 -19.25 12.37 2.00
N GLY A 206 -19.81 12.32 0.78
CA GLY A 206 -20.74 13.35 0.28
C GLY A 206 -20.04 14.66 -0.13
N MET A 207 -18.74 14.61 -0.36
CA MET A 207 -17.97 15.74 -0.87
C MET A 207 -17.88 15.69 -2.40
N THR A 208 -17.99 16.86 -3.04
CA THR A 208 -17.52 17.05 -4.42
C THR A 208 -16.10 17.58 -4.37
N ILE A 209 -15.15 16.87 -5.00
CA ILE A 209 -13.73 17.21 -4.99
C ILE A 209 -13.37 17.83 -6.34
N ASP A 210 -13.56 19.15 -6.45
CA ASP A 210 -13.21 19.90 -7.67
C ASP A 210 -11.72 20.26 -7.71
N ASP A 211 -11.12 20.48 -6.55
CA ASP A 211 -9.69 20.80 -6.38
C ASP A 211 -9.11 19.92 -5.27
N PRO A 212 -8.53 18.75 -5.63
CA PRO A 212 -7.93 17.84 -4.67
C PRO A 212 -6.84 18.48 -3.81
N VAL A 213 -5.98 19.31 -4.39
CA VAL A 213 -4.87 19.97 -3.69
C VAL A 213 -5.40 20.95 -2.61
N SER A 214 -6.39 21.76 -2.97
CA SER A 214 -7.00 22.70 -2.02
C SER A 214 -7.70 21.97 -0.88
N LEU A 215 -8.44 20.89 -1.18
CA LEU A 215 -9.16 20.13 -0.15
C LEU A 215 -8.19 19.37 0.76
N GLU A 216 -7.17 18.70 0.22
CA GLU A 216 -6.10 18.04 0.98
C GLU A 216 -5.47 19.02 1.98
N THR A 217 -5.08 20.19 1.50
CA THR A 217 -4.45 21.22 2.32
C THR A 217 -5.39 21.74 3.43
N LYS A 218 -6.68 21.98 3.10
CA LYS A 218 -7.68 22.44 4.08
C LYS A 218 -7.93 21.42 5.18
N ILE A 219 -8.02 20.13 4.83
CA ILE A 219 -8.21 19.07 5.82
C ILE A 219 -6.98 18.98 6.73
N ASN A 220 -5.77 18.96 6.15
CA ASN A 220 -4.52 18.86 6.92
C ASN A 220 -4.27 20.09 7.82
N SER A 221 -4.89 21.24 7.54
CA SER A 221 -4.79 22.43 8.40
C SER A 221 -5.66 22.37 9.67
N ILE A 222 -6.52 21.37 9.82
CA ILE A 222 -7.40 21.24 11.00
C ILE A 222 -6.58 20.65 12.17
N PRO A 223 -6.46 21.34 13.31
CA PRO A 223 -5.76 20.81 14.48
C PRO A 223 -6.34 19.46 14.91
N GLY A 224 -5.47 18.47 15.08
CA GLY A 224 -5.85 17.10 15.44
C GLY A 224 -6.01 16.14 14.25
N VAL A 225 -5.97 16.64 13.01
CA VAL A 225 -5.75 15.80 11.83
C VAL A 225 -4.27 15.41 11.78
N VAL A 226 -4.00 14.14 11.51
CA VAL A 226 -2.66 13.62 11.24
C VAL A 226 -2.39 13.72 9.75
N ASP A 227 -3.25 13.10 8.92
CA ASP A 227 -3.23 13.24 7.47
C ASP A 227 -4.58 12.76 6.87
N ASN A 228 -4.74 12.92 5.56
CA ASN A 228 -5.93 12.47 4.83
C ASN A 228 -5.57 11.68 3.56
N GLY A 229 -6.55 10.94 3.03
CA GLY A 229 -6.39 10.03 1.91
C GLY A 229 -6.31 10.68 0.52
N ILE A 230 -6.39 12.01 0.41
CA ILE A 230 -6.23 12.69 -0.87
C ILE A 230 -4.73 12.83 -1.16
N PHE A 231 -4.29 12.36 -2.31
CA PHE A 231 -2.95 12.52 -2.86
C PHE A 231 -3.02 13.46 -4.07
N GLY A 232 -3.26 14.73 -3.80
CA GLY A 232 -3.29 15.82 -4.78
C GLY A 232 -1.95 16.55 -4.87
N LEU A 233 -1.31 16.79 -3.72
CA LEU A 233 0.03 17.40 -3.62
C LEU A 233 1.12 16.44 -4.11
N ARG A 234 1.06 15.17 -3.68
CA ARG A 234 1.97 14.11 -4.13
C ARG A 234 1.20 13.11 -4.97
N LYS A 235 1.09 13.38 -6.24
CA LYS A 235 0.48 12.50 -7.23
C LYS A 235 1.41 11.34 -7.61
N ALA A 236 0.86 10.31 -8.26
CA ALA A 236 1.70 9.29 -8.90
C ALA A 236 2.46 9.89 -10.10
N ASP A 237 3.73 9.48 -10.26
CA ASP A 237 4.54 9.85 -11.44
C ASP A 237 4.20 8.94 -12.63
N GLN A 238 3.80 7.69 -12.36
CA GLN A 238 3.34 6.73 -13.36
C GLN A 238 2.26 5.82 -12.80
N ILE A 239 1.37 5.36 -13.70
CA ILE A 239 0.28 4.45 -13.38
C ILE A 239 0.37 3.22 -14.27
N PHE A 240 0.24 2.04 -13.67
CA PHE A 240 0.21 0.75 -14.35
C PHE A 240 -1.14 0.08 -14.10
N ILE A 241 -1.95 -0.01 -15.15
CA ILE A 241 -3.27 -0.63 -15.11
C ILE A 241 -3.18 -2.05 -15.65
N GLY A 242 -3.75 -3.02 -14.91
CA GLY A 242 -3.76 -4.43 -15.27
C GLY A 242 -4.96 -4.88 -16.10
#